data_d30730312d9ca153c6f8157ece937b9c
#
_entry.id   d30730312d9ca153c6f8157ece937b9c
#
_cell.length_a   1.000
_cell.length_b   1.000
_cell.length_c   1.000
_cell.angle_alpha   90.00
_cell.angle_beta   90.00
_cell.angle_gamma   90.00
#
_symmetry.space_group_name_H-M   'P 1'
#
loop_
_entity.id
_entity.type
_entity.pdbx_description
1 polymer ?
#
loop_
_entity_poly.entity_id
_entity_poly.type
_entity_poly.pdbx_seq_one_letter_code
_entity_poly.pdbx_strand_id
1 'polypeptide(L)'
;MAYRSKITLVYLLGFALDLLNMFASNIALPNIALELHASVTQLAWISNAYMLGLTLIIPLSVWLAARVGERRLILGSLMVFGSASWLAAQAASIEALIGWRLLQGLGGGLLIPVGQALAYRHCPVAERSHLTAMVMLVALFVPALSPAAGGLVVQTLSWRWIYYANLPLALLTLALAIFWLRTDEPLPQRTTLDGRGLVLGATTISLLLVALSLLSESEQRIAGLGMLGLSAVLGWLYVRDGWSKPAPLLDLQLLKGQWLRVAMVVYLFVPGVFIGTNLIAVLYLHDRGFSPAMTGALMLPWAVASGLAITLGKRAFQRLGPKPLLVGGMALQGLGIALLTLIEGPRGLLPILAYALMGLGSSLCSSTAQTLAFLDTRASHMGHASALWNINRQLSFCLGAAFLSSVLSVLGPFSPTAFALCFLLAAALTLLPLPAVLHLDTTALLAHLTPQSAKEKNP
;
A
#
# COMPACT_ATOMS: atom_id res chain seq x y z
N MET A 1 22.07 -11.27 16.95
CA MET A 1 20.88 -11.25 16.08
C MET A 1 21.14 -12.10 14.84
N ALA A 2 20.22 -13.01 14.48
CA ALA A 2 20.32 -13.79 13.23
C ALA A 2 20.26 -12.86 12.01
N TYR A 3 20.94 -13.23 10.90
CA TYR A 3 20.98 -12.40 9.69
C TYR A 3 19.58 -12.05 9.16
N ARG A 4 18.65 -13.00 9.18
CA ARG A 4 17.25 -12.79 8.81
C ARG A 4 16.57 -11.66 9.62
N SER A 5 16.82 -11.60 10.92
CA SER A 5 16.25 -10.53 11.78
C SER A 5 16.83 -9.16 11.46
N LYS A 6 18.10 -9.10 11.06
CA LYS A 6 18.77 -7.87 10.61
C LYS A 6 18.12 -7.32 9.34
N ILE A 7 17.92 -8.20 8.33
CA ILE A 7 17.23 -7.85 7.07
C ILE A 7 15.81 -7.37 7.38
N THR A 8 15.07 -8.15 8.17
CA THR A 8 13.68 -7.79 8.52
C THR A 8 13.61 -6.41 9.17
N LEU A 9 14.51 -6.09 10.10
CA LEU A 9 14.51 -4.79 10.78
C LEU A 9 14.83 -3.65 9.81
N VAL A 10 15.83 -3.81 8.91
CA VAL A 10 16.14 -2.81 7.88
C VAL A 10 14.94 -2.58 6.97
N TYR A 11 14.26 -3.65 6.53
CA TYR A 11 13.04 -3.56 5.73
C TYR A 11 11.91 -2.82 6.47
N LEU A 12 11.63 -3.19 7.73
CA LEU A 12 10.56 -2.56 8.52
C LEU A 12 10.82 -1.07 8.78
N LEU A 13 12.09 -0.68 9.03
CA LEU A 13 12.47 0.72 9.19
C LEU A 13 12.32 1.51 7.87
N GLY A 14 12.74 0.93 6.74
CA GLY A 14 12.53 1.52 5.42
C GLY A 14 11.05 1.68 5.08
N PHE A 15 10.23 0.69 5.43
CA PHE A 15 8.78 0.74 5.25
C PHE A 15 8.13 1.78 6.18
N ALA A 16 8.55 1.85 7.43
CA ALA A 16 8.09 2.88 8.36
C ALA A 16 8.45 4.29 7.88
N LEU A 17 9.65 4.47 7.33
CA LEU A 17 10.12 5.74 6.78
C LEU A 17 9.23 6.21 5.62
N ASP A 18 8.87 5.31 4.69
CA ASP A 18 7.97 5.61 3.58
C ASP A 18 6.58 6.02 4.07
N LEU A 19 5.98 5.23 4.98
CA LEU A 19 4.67 5.53 5.55
C LEU A 19 4.66 6.85 6.33
N LEU A 20 5.67 7.08 7.17
CA LEU A 20 5.79 8.31 7.95
C LEU A 20 5.83 9.53 7.02
N ASN A 21 6.67 9.46 5.99
CA ASN A 21 6.78 10.53 4.99
C ASN A 21 5.47 10.77 4.22
N MET A 22 4.75 9.71 3.87
CA MET A 22 3.47 9.80 3.15
C MET A 22 2.40 10.49 3.99
N PHE A 23 2.24 10.09 5.24
CA PHE A 23 1.15 10.56 6.10
C PHE A 23 1.46 11.90 6.79
N ALA A 24 2.70 12.13 7.23
CA ALA A 24 3.07 13.37 7.90
C ALA A 24 3.05 14.59 6.97
N SER A 25 3.39 14.42 5.69
CA SER A 25 3.42 15.51 4.73
C SER A 25 2.06 16.18 4.51
N ASN A 26 0.96 15.42 4.62
CA ASN A 26 -0.39 15.96 4.41
C ASN A 26 -0.80 16.99 5.48
N ILE A 27 -0.22 16.91 6.67
CA ILE A 27 -0.53 17.83 7.78
C ILE A 27 0.12 19.20 7.56
N ALA A 28 1.22 19.23 6.85
CA ALA A 28 1.96 20.45 6.55
C ALA A 28 1.32 21.32 5.45
N LEU A 29 0.38 20.77 4.65
CA LEU A 29 -0.18 21.44 3.46
C LEU A 29 -0.74 22.84 3.73
N PRO A 30 -1.51 23.11 4.81
CA PRO A 30 -2.01 24.45 5.07
C PRO A 30 -0.89 25.48 5.30
N ASN A 31 0.17 25.11 6.04
CA ASN A 31 1.30 26.00 6.32
C ASN A 31 2.15 26.21 5.08
N ILE A 32 2.32 25.18 4.24
CA ILE A 32 2.99 25.27 2.94
C ILE A 32 2.23 26.22 2.01
N ALA A 33 0.88 26.12 1.97
CA ALA A 33 0.03 27.00 1.18
C ALA A 33 0.25 28.47 1.51
N LEU A 34 0.28 28.79 2.80
CA LEU A 34 0.47 30.16 3.27
C LEU A 34 1.87 30.70 2.97
N GLU A 35 2.92 29.89 3.19
CA GLU A 35 4.30 30.36 3.07
C GLU A 35 4.80 30.40 1.62
N LEU A 36 4.44 29.41 0.79
CA LEU A 36 4.85 29.33 -0.61
C LEU A 36 3.80 29.87 -1.60
N HIS A 37 2.70 30.46 -1.08
CA HIS A 37 1.60 31.01 -1.89
C HIS A 37 1.05 30.00 -2.91
N ALA A 38 0.93 28.72 -2.47
CA ALA A 38 0.58 27.61 -3.35
C ALA A 38 -0.92 27.50 -3.57
N SER A 39 -1.33 27.23 -4.82
CA SER A 39 -2.70 26.90 -5.17
C SER A 39 -3.09 25.50 -4.65
N VAL A 40 -4.39 25.22 -4.53
CA VAL A 40 -4.91 23.90 -4.11
C VAL A 40 -4.40 22.79 -5.01
N THR A 41 -4.34 23.02 -6.32
CA THR A 41 -3.81 22.05 -7.29
C THR A 41 -2.32 21.78 -7.05
N GLN A 42 -1.51 22.80 -6.80
CA GLN A 42 -0.08 22.63 -6.49
C GLN A 42 0.13 21.86 -5.18
N LEU A 43 -0.71 22.11 -4.16
CA LEU A 43 -0.66 21.34 -2.90
C LEU A 43 -0.96 19.86 -3.12
N ALA A 44 -1.94 19.52 -3.95
CA ALA A 44 -2.22 18.13 -4.30
C ALA A 44 -1.01 17.47 -4.99
N TRP A 45 -0.28 18.23 -5.82
CA TRP A 45 0.92 17.72 -6.48
C TRP A 45 2.08 17.40 -5.52
N ILE A 46 2.13 17.96 -4.32
CA ILE A 46 3.14 17.56 -3.30
C ILE A 46 3.02 16.07 -2.98
N SER A 47 1.80 15.57 -2.78
CA SER A 47 1.55 14.15 -2.51
C SER A 47 1.58 13.31 -3.78
N ASN A 48 0.99 13.80 -4.87
CA ASN A 48 0.91 13.08 -6.14
C ASN A 48 2.30 12.87 -6.77
N ALA A 49 3.22 13.85 -6.71
CA ALA A 49 4.56 13.71 -7.24
C ALA A 49 5.35 12.62 -6.48
N TYR A 50 5.22 12.56 -5.16
CA TYR A 50 5.82 11.48 -4.37
C TYR A 50 5.29 10.11 -4.77
N MET A 51 3.96 9.97 -4.83
CA MET A 51 3.28 8.73 -5.23
C MET A 51 3.66 8.31 -6.65
N LEU A 52 3.75 9.27 -7.57
CA LEU A 52 4.18 9.04 -8.95
C LEU A 52 5.61 8.52 -8.99
N GLY A 53 6.56 9.19 -8.31
CA GLY A 53 7.95 8.76 -8.24
C GLY A 53 8.09 7.35 -7.67
N LEU A 54 7.38 7.08 -6.56
CA LEU A 54 7.34 5.78 -5.91
C LEU A 54 6.84 4.68 -6.88
N THR A 55 5.74 4.95 -7.57
CA THR A 55 5.11 3.93 -8.42
C THR A 55 5.89 3.69 -9.71
N LEU A 56 6.50 4.74 -10.29
CA LEU A 56 7.31 4.65 -11.51
C LEU A 56 8.55 3.78 -11.35
N ILE A 57 9.20 3.81 -10.19
CA ILE A 57 10.46 3.12 -9.98
C ILE A 57 10.27 1.65 -9.58
N ILE A 58 9.10 1.27 -9.04
CA ILE A 58 8.84 -0.11 -8.58
C ILE A 58 9.08 -1.15 -9.67
N PRO A 59 8.60 -1.01 -10.92
CA PRO A 59 8.86 -1.99 -11.97
C PRO A 59 10.35 -2.20 -12.25
N LEU A 60 11.15 -1.13 -12.10
CA LEU A 60 12.59 -1.16 -12.33
C LEU A 60 13.37 -1.86 -11.20
N SER A 61 12.76 -2.03 -10.04
CA SER A 61 13.42 -2.53 -8.83
C SER A 61 14.10 -3.88 -9.02
N VAL A 62 13.46 -4.79 -9.77
CA VAL A 62 13.99 -6.13 -10.01
C VAL A 62 15.24 -6.08 -10.89
N TRP A 63 15.17 -5.33 -12.01
CA TRP A 63 16.32 -5.19 -12.92
C TRP A 63 17.49 -4.46 -12.27
N LEU A 64 17.21 -3.38 -11.52
CA LEU A 64 18.23 -2.64 -10.76
C LEU A 64 18.88 -3.54 -9.69
N ALA A 65 18.09 -4.32 -8.94
CA ALA A 65 18.60 -5.23 -7.94
C ALA A 65 19.50 -6.32 -8.57
N ALA A 66 19.10 -6.84 -9.74
CA ALA A 66 19.90 -7.81 -10.49
C ALA A 66 21.21 -7.22 -11.05
N ARG A 67 21.25 -5.91 -11.36
CA ARG A 67 22.42 -5.27 -11.98
C ARG A 67 23.39 -4.68 -10.97
N VAL A 68 22.88 -4.04 -9.93
CA VAL A 68 23.68 -3.27 -8.95
C VAL A 68 23.90 -4.07 -7.66
N GLY A 69 23.00 -5.02 -7.38
CA GLY A 69 22.92 -5.74 -6.13
C GLY A 69 21.90 -5.13 -5.15
N GLU A 70 21.29 -5.96 -4.34
CA GLU A 70 20.20 -5.54 -3.42
C GLU A 70 20.71 -4.59 -2.32
N ARG A 71 21.88 -4.87 -1.75
CA ARG A 71 22.48 -4.03 -0.71
C ARG A 71 22.82 -2.64 -1.25
N ARG A 72 23.53 -2.56 -2.38
CA ARG A 72 23.90 -1.27 -2.99
C ARG A 72 22.66 -0.47 -3.39
N LEU A 73 21.62 -1.17 -3.88
CA LEU A 73 20.38 -0.53 -4.27
C LEU A 73 19.65 0.05 -3.06
N ILE A 74 19.55 -0.67 -1.93
CA ILE A 74 18.96 -0.16 -0.69
C ILE A 74 19.75 1.04 -0.15
N LEU A 75 21.09 0.97 -0.15
CA LEU A 75 21.93 2.08 0.30
C LEU A 75 21.74 3.32 -0.59
N GLY A 76 21.78 3.16 -1.92
CA GLY A 76 21.54 4.24 -2.87
C GLY A 76 20.16 4.86 -2.73
N SER A 77 19.13 4.02 -2.54
CA SER A 77 17.74 4.47 -2.32
C SER A 77 17.60 5.31 -1.04
N LEU A 78 18.21 4.88 0.06
CA LEU A 78 18.21 5.63 1.32
C LEU A 78 18.96 6.96 1.19
N MET A 79 20.07 6.99 0.45
CA MET A 79 20.80 8.24 0.19
C MET A 79 19.97 9.21 -0.67
N VAL A 80 19.35 8.73 -1.76
CA VAL A 80 18.49 9.56 -2.62
C VAL A 80 17.28 10.07 -1.81
N PHE A 81 16.63 9.19 -1.04
CA PHE A 81 15.48 9.57 -0.20
C PHE A 81 15.88 10.61 0.85
N GLY A 82 16.98 10.40 1.57
CA GLY A 82 17.47 11.33 2.59
C GLY A 82 17.87 12.68 2.01
N SER A 83 18.64 12.69 0.91
CA SER A 83 19.02 13.94 0.21
C SER A 83 17.81 14.68 -0.31
N ALA A 84 16.84 14.00 -0.92
CA ALA A 84 15.61 14.61 -1.38
C ALA A 84 14.74 15.14 -0.22
N SER A 85 14.73 14.45 0.92
CA SER A 85 14.07 14.95 2.15
C SER A 85 14.71 16.25 2.65
N TRP A 86 16.03 16.29 2.68
CA TRP A 86 16.77 17.49 3.09
C TRP A 86 16.51 18.66 2.14
N LEU A 87 16.54 18.44 0.82
CA LEU A 87 16.27 19.45 -0.21
C LEU A 87 14.79 19.91 -0.19
N ALA A 88 13.85 19.01 0.07
CA ALA A 88 12.43 19.34 0.24
C ALA A 88 12.21 20.26 1.44
N ALA A 89 12.93 20.04 2.55
CA ALA A 89 12.88 20.91 3.72
C ALA A 89 13.42 22.31 3.44
N GLN A 90 14.33 22.47 2.47
CA GLN A 90 14.92 23.75 2.09
C GLN A 90 14.25 24.40 0.86
N ALA A 91 13.16 23.84 0.36
CA ALA A 91 12.47 24.37 -0.81
C ALA A 91 12.01 25.81 -0.58
N ALA A 92 12.39 26.70 -1.51
CA ALA A 92 12.01 28.10 -1.54
C ALA A 92 10.81 28.38 -2.45
N SER A 93 10.40 27.41 -3.28
CA SER A 93 9.22 27.50 -4.14
C SER A 93 8.44 26.18 -4.13
N ILE A 94 7.17 26.25 -4.50
CA ILE A 94 6.29 25.06 -4.55
C ILE A 94 6.74 24.10 -5.66
N GLU A 95 7.23 24.59 -6.79
CA GLU A 95 7.72 23.79 -7.91
C GLU A 95 8.98 22.99 -7.49
N ALA A 96 9.91 23.64 -6.77
CA ALA A 96 11.08 22.97 -6.22
C ALA A 96 10.67 21.88 -5.22
N LEU A 97 9.71 22.17 -4.33
CA LEU A 97 9.18 21.17 -3.40
C LEU A 97 8.57 19.97 -4.12
N ILE A 98 7.73 20.20 -5.14
CA ILE A 98 7.12 19.13 -5.96
C ILE A 98 8.23 18.31 -6.64
N GLY A 99 9.26 18.95 -7.20
CA GLY A 99 10.39 18.25 -7.82
C GLY A 99 11.15 17.36 -6.83
N TRP A 100 11.44 17.87 -5.63
CA TRP A 100 12.10 17.07 -4.58
C TRP A 100 11.21 15.95 -4.06
N ARG A 101 9.89 16.13 -4.01
CA ARG A 101 8.93 15.09 -3.67
C ARG A 101 8.93 13.94 -4.69
N LEU A 102 9.02 14.26 -5.99
CA LEU A 102 9.19 13.25 -7.03
C LEU A 102 10.47 12.45 -6.85
N LEU A 103 11.61 13.14 -6.62
CA LEU A 103 12.90 12.50 -6.38
C LEU A 103 12.88 11.64 -5.10
N GLN A 104 12.25 12.13 -4.04
CA GLN A 104 12.06 11.38 -2.80
C GLN A 104 11.23 10.11 -3.03
N GLY A 105 10.17 10.19 -3.85
CA GLY A 105 9.37 9.04 -4.28
C GLY A 105 10.20 8.01 -5.06
N LEU A 106 11.04 8.46 -6.00
CA LEU A 106 11.97 7.57 -6.73
C LEU A 106 12.95 6.85 -5.78
N GLY A 107 13.46 7.54 -4.76
CA GLY A 107 14.29 6.93 -3.72
C GLY A 107 13.51 5.93 -2.88
N GLY A 108 12.37 6.34 -2.33
CA GLY A 108 11.52 5.51 -1.44
C GLY A 108 10.94 4.27 -2.12
N GLY A 109 10.56 4.40 -3.40
CA GLY A 109 9.88 3.34 -4.15
C GLY A 109 10.71 2.07 -4.39
N LEU A 110 12.02 2.11 -4.19
CA LEU A 110 12.88 0.92 -4.26
C LEU A 110 13.01 0.23 -2.90
N LEU A 111 12.89 0.96 -1.80
CA LEU A 111 13.08 0.42 -0.45
C LEU A 111 12.10 -0.70 -0.12
N ILE A 112 10.82 -0.50 -0.47
CA ILE A 112 9.75 -1.44 -0.12
C ILE A 112 9.89 -2.75 -0.92
N PRO A 113 9.86 -2.77 -2.26
CA PRO A 113 9.88 -4.03 -3.01
C PRO A 113 11.19 -4.79 -2.83
N VAL A 114 12.34 -4.11 -2.79
CA VAL A 114 13.65 -4.76 -2.64
C VAL A 114 13.83 -5.27 -1.21
N GLY A 115 13.53 -4.46 -0.21
CA GLY A 115 13.59 -4.86 1.19
C GLY A 115 12.62 -5.99 1.52
N GLN A 116 11.39 -5.94 0.97
CA GLN A 116 10.40 -7.00 1.10
C GLN A 116 10.86 -8.31 0.45
N ALA A 117 11.35 -8.25 -0.79
CA ALA A 117 11.86 -9.42 -1.49
C ALA A 117 13.01 -10.08 -0.73
N LEU A 118 13.94 -9.27 -0.21
CA LEU A 118 15.08 -9.75 0.58
C LEU A 118 14.61 -10.37 1.90
N ALA A 119 13.68 -9.74 2.60
CA ALA A 119 13.14 -10.25 3.87
C ALA A 119 12.39 -11.57 3.70
N TYR A 120 11.47 -11.66 2.71
CA TYR A 120 10.70 -12.88 2.47
C TYR A 120 11.55 -14.02 1.90
N ARG A 121 12.60 -13.73 1.10
CA ARG A 121 13.54 -14.73 0.57
C ARG A 121 14.27 -15.45 1.69
N HIS A 122 14.67 -14.73 2.74
CA HIS A 122 15.41 -15.28 3.87
C HIS A 122 14.50 -15.76 5.01
N CYS A 123 13.17 -15.65 4.85
CA CYS A 123 12.19 -16.08 5.83
C CYS A 123 11.67 -17.48 5.48
N PRO A 124 11.79 -18.48 6.38
CA PRO A 124 11.16 -19.78 6.19
C PRO A 124 9.67 -19.67 5.94
N VAL A 125 9.11 -20.54 5.09
CA VAL A 125 7.69 -20.50 4.71
C VAL A 125 6.77 -20.50 5.94
N ALA A 126 7.09 -21.33 6.95
CA ALA A 126 6.33 -21.41 8.21
C ALA A 126 6.32 -20.10 9.02
N GLU A 127 7.31 -19.23 8.83
CA GLU A 127 7.44 -17.96 9.56
C GLU A 127 6.92 -16.74 8.76
N ARG A 128 6.55 -16.90 7.48
CA ARG A 128 6.09 -15.78 6.61
C ARG A 128 4.86 -15.06 7.16
N SER A 129 3.94 -15.78 7.79
CA SER A 129 2.78 -15.15 8.47
C SER A 129 3.20 -14.25 9.65
N HIS A 130 4.30 -14.60 10.33
CA HIS A 130 4.86 -13.76 11.39
C HIS A 130 5.51 -12.49 10.84
N LEU A 131 6.30 -12.62 9.76
CA LEU A 131 6.89 -11.50 9.07
C LEU A 131 5.79 -10.55 8.56
N THR A 132 4.74 -11.09 7.92
CA THR A 132 3.60 -10.31 7.46
C THR A 132 2.91 -9.57 8.61
N ALA A 133 2.72 -10.22 9.77
CA ALA A 133 2.11 -9.56 10.92
C ALA A 133 2.96 -8.36 11.41
N MET A 134 4.29 -8.48 11.45
CA MET A 134 5.17 -7.35 11.79
C MET A 134 5.04 -6.20 10.78
N VAL A 135 5.00 -6.51 9.48
CA VAL A 135 4.80 -5.50 8.41
C VAL A 135 3.45 -4.80 8.58
N MET A 136 2.39 -5.57 8.85
CA MET A 136 1.05 -5.00 9.04
C MET A 136 0.93 -4.14 10.32
N LEU A 137 1.65 -4.49 11.38
CA LEU A 137 1.71 -3.65 12.57
C LEU A 137 2.41 -2.31 12.29
N VAL A 138 3.49 -2.29 11.52
CA VAL A 138 4.12 -1.05 11.07
C VAL A 138 3.13 -0.25 10.21
N ALA A 139 2.43 -0.92 9.26
CA ALA A 139 1.42 -0.29 8.42
C ALA A 139 0.21 0.25 9.21
N LEU A 140 -0.04 -0.24 10.41
CA LEU A 140 -1.09 0.24 11.31
C LEU A 140 -0.62 1.40 12.17
N PHE A 141 0.50 1.22 12.90
CA PHE A 141 0.94 2.19 13.91
C PHE A 141 1.52 3.46 13.31
N VAL A 142 2.30 3.35 12.22
CA VAL A 142 2.95 4.54 11.63
C VAL A 142 1.92 5.53 11.09
N PRO A 143 0.94 5.16 10.26
CA PRO A 143 -0.11 6.08 9.83
C PRO A 143 -0.98 6.61 10.97
N ALA A 144 -1.24 5.79 11.99
CA ALA A 144 -2.07 6.21 13.13
C ALA A 144 -1.37 7.27 13.99
N LEU A 145 -0.05 7.20 14.16
CA LEU A 145 0.72 8.12 14.99
C LEU A 145 1.27 9.33 14.21
N SER A 146 1.50 9.19 12.91
CA SER A 146 2.09 10.25 12.07
C SER A 146 1.32 11.56 12.10
N PRO A 147 -0.02 11.62 12.07
CA PRO A 147 -0.76 12.85 12.14
C PRO A 147 -0.55 13.61 13.45
N ALA A 148 -0.59 12.91 14.58
CA ALA A 148 -0.41 13.55 15.88
C ALA A 148 1.01 14.09 16.06
N ALA A 149 2.02 13.27 15.72
CA ALA A 149 3.42 13.69 15.77
C ALA A 149 3.73 14.82 14.79
N GLY A 150 3.24 14.71 13.54
CA GLY A 150 3.40 15.74 12.51
C GLY A 150 2.72 17.06 12.87
N GLY A 151 1.50 17.00 13.41
CA GLY A 151 0.78 18.18 13.87
C GLY A 151 1.53 18.93 14.98
N LEU A 152 2.06 18.22 15.96
CA LEU A 152 2.89 18.81 17.02
C LEU A 152 4.15 19.48 16.44
N VAL A 153 4.84 18.82 15.53
CA VAL A 153 6.03 19.36 14.85
C VAL A 153 5.72 20.63 14.07
N VAL A 154 4.62 20.65 13.30
CA VAL A 154 4.23 21.82 12.51
C VAL A 154 3.83 23.01 13.41
N GLN A 155 3.15 22.75 14.52
CA GLN A 155 2.72 23.80 15.45
C GLN A 155 3.88 24.39 16.24
N THR A 156 4.86 23.58 16.64
CA THR A 156 5.95 24.04 17.52
C THR A 156 7.17 24.55 16.77
N LEU A 157 7.43 24.05 15.57
CA LEU A 157 8.62 24.38 14.77
C LEU A 157 8.25 25.01 13.42
N SER A 158 8.18 24.20 12.37
CA SER A 158 7.70 24.60 11.05
C SER A 158 7.37 23.37 10.22
N TRP A 159 6.66 23.53 9.09
CA TRP A 159 6.38 22.46 8.16
C TRP A 159 7.65 21.79 7.59
N ARG A 160 8.77 22.52 7.50
CA ARG A 160 10.06 21.99 7.04
C ARG A 160 10.57 20.84 7.88
N TRP A 161 10.28 20.85 9.17
CA TRP A 161 10.69 19.79 10.08
C TRP A 161 10.00 18.45 9.83
N ILE A 162 8.88 18.42 9.12
CA ILE A 162 8.27 17.17 8.64
C ILE A 162 9.27 16.41 7.74
N TYR A 163 9.99 17.14 6.88
CA TYR A 163 10.98 16.54 5.99
C TYR A 163 12.30 16.26 6.71
N TYR A 164 12.74 17.15 7.59
CA TYR A 164 13.94 16.91 8.42
C TYR A 164 13.75 15.72 9.35
N ALA A 165 12.58 15.45 9.89
CA ALA A 165 12.29 14.32 10.75
C ALA A 165 12.51 12.94 10.07
N ASN A 166 12.50 12.89 8.75
CA ASN A 166 12.87 11.68 8.01
C ASN A 166 14.36 11.36 8.10
N LEU A 167 15.25 12.37 8.30
CA LEU A 167 16.70 12.19 8.22
C LEU A 167 17.25 11.29 9.32
N PRO A 168 16.92 11.45 10.62
CA PRO A 168 17.40 10.56 11.65
C PRO A 168 17.07 9.10 11.39
N LEU A 169 15.82 8.82 10.95
CA LEU A 169 15.38 7.46 10.65
C LEU A 169 16.06 6.92 9.39
N ALA A 170 16.22 7.75 8.34
CA ALA A 170 16.92 7.39 7.12
C ALA A 170 18.41 7.07 7.40
N LEU A 171 19.09 7.91 8.19
CA LEU A 171 20.48 7.71 8.58
C LEU A 171 20.66 6.47 9.46
N LEU A 172 19.76 6.24 10.42
CA LEU A 172 19.76 5.02 11.22
C LEU A 172 19.60 3.79 10.33
N THR A 173 18.61 3.81 9.43
CA THR A 173 18.36 2.69 8.51
C THR A 173 19.56 2.46 7.58
N LEU A 174 20.17 3.55 7.08
CA LEU A 174 21.37 3.51 6.25
C LEU A 174 22.56 2.88 7.00
N ALA A 175 22.81 3.34 8.23
CA ALA A 175 23.87 2.79 9.07
C ALA A 175 23.67 1.29 9.33
N LEU A 176 22.44 0.89 9.73
CA LEU A 176 22.12 -0.53 9.93
C LEU A 176 22.27 -1.34 8.63
N ALA A 177 21.86 -0.79 7.48
CA ALA A 177 22.02 -1.47 6.19
C ALA A 177 23.51 -1.65 5.83
N ILE A 178 24.37 -0.65 6.09
CA ILE A 178 25.81 -0.73 5.84
C ILE A 178 26.45 -1.86 6.66
N PHE A 179 26.13 -1.94 7.97
CA PHE A 179 26.76 -2.90 8.88
C PHE A 179 26.12 -4.28 8.87
N TRP A 180 24.86 -4.41 8.49
CA TRP A 180 24.11 -5.66 8.65
C TRP A 180 23.85 -6.40 7.35
N LEU A 181 23.68 -5.69 6.22
CA LEU A 181 23.47 -6.36 4.96
C LEU A 181 24.79 -6.88 4.41
N ARG A 182 24.79 -8.14 3.98
CA ARG A 182 25.95 -8.76 3.35
C ARG A 182 26.24 -8.09 2.01
N THR A 183 27.49 -8.11 1.61
CA THR A 183 27.90 -7.64 0.30
C THR A 183 27.23 -8.50 -0.78
N ASP A 184 26.74 -7.84 -1.82
CA ASP A 184 26.13 -8.52 -2.95
C ASP A 184 27.15 -9.45 -3.63
N GLU A 185 26.76 -10.71 -3.85
CA GLU A 185 27.55 -11.61 -4.68
C GLU A 185 27.48 -11.18 -6.14
N PRO A 186 28.55 -11.38 -6.93
CA PRO A 186 28.51 -11.10 -8.37
C PRO A 186 27.39 -11.90 -9.03
N LEU A 187 26.42 -11.24 -9.64
CA LEU A 187 25.34 -11.92 -10.33
C LEU A 187 25.85 -12.50 -11.66
N PRO A 188 25.61 -13.78 -11.93
CA PRO A 188 26.21 -14.49 -13.08
C PRO A 188 25.67 -14.05 -14.45
N GLN A 189 24.57 -13.33 -14.50
CA GLN A 189 23.96 -12.90 -15.77
C GLN A 189 23.57 -11.43 -15.74
N ARG A 190 24.10 -10.65 -16.70
CA ARG A 190 23.64 -9.30 -17.02
C ARG A 190 22.31 -9.42 -17.76
N THR A 191 21.18 -9.27 -17.06
CA THR A 191 19.88 -9.17 -17.72
C THR A 191 19.81 -7.90 -18.56
N THR A 192 19.39 -8.02 -19.81
CA THR A 192 19.12 -6.86 -20.67
C THR A 192 17.90 -6.11 -20.14
N LEU A 193 17.94 -4.77 -20.16
CA LEU A 193 16.79 -3.97 -19.77
C LEU A 193 15.67 -4.13 -20.81
N ASP A 194 14.49 -4.49 -20.35
CA ASP A 194 13.27 -4.41 -21.16
C ASP A 194 12.81 -2.94 -21.29
N GLY A 195 13.47 -2.17 -22.15
CA GLY A 195 13.18 -0.74 -22.33
C GLY A 195 11.76 -0.50 -22.83
N ARG A 196 11.21 -1.38 -23.69
CA ARG A 196 9.83 -1.25 -24.17
C ARG A 196 8.83 -1.51 -23.03
N GLY A 197 9.04 -2.55 -22.23
CA GLY A 197 8.21 -2.82 -21.07
C GLY A 197 8.30 -1.70 -20.04
N LEU A 198 9.48 -1.09 -19.84
CA LEU A 198 9.65 0.05 -18.95
C LEU A 198 8.82 1.26 -19.41
N VAL A 199 8.94 1.66 -20.69
CA VAL A 199 8.20 2.80 -21.25
C VAL A 199 6.68 2.55 -21.17
N LEU A 200 6.22 1.39 -21.64
CA LEU A 200 4.79 1.05 -21.59
C LEU A 200 4.26 1.03 -20.15
N GLY A 201 4.96 0.36 -19.24
CA GLY A 201 4.53 0.27 -17.83
C GLY A 201 4.53 1.62 -17.12
N ALA A 202 5.61 2.40 -17.26
CA ALA A 202 5.73 3.72 -16.66
C ALA A 202 4.66 4.68 -17.20
N THR A 203 4.44 4.72 -18.53
CA THR A 203 3.42 5.57 -19.15
C THR A 203 2.01 5.14 -18.73
N THR A 204 1.74 3.83 -18.71
CA THR A 204 0.44 3.28 -18.24
C THR A 204 0.12 3.76 -16.83
N ILE A 205 1.05 3.58 -15.89
CA ILE A 205 0.85 3.95 -14.48
C ILE A 205 0.72 5.46 -14.33
N SER A 206 1.55 6.25 -15.02
CA SER A 206 1.49 7.72 -14.96
C SER A 206 0.15 8.23 -15.46
N LEU A 207 -0.28 7.77 -16.62
CA LEU A 207 -1.58 8.15 -17.20
C LEU A 207 -2.75 7.71 -16.30
N LEU A 208 -2.67 6.53 -15.70
CA LEU A 208 -3.69 6.05 -14.77
C LEU A 208 -3.81 6.97 -13.55
N LEU A 209 -2.70 7.32 -12.91
CA LEU A 209 -2.71 8.19 -11.72
C LEU A 209 -3.21 9.59 -12.05
N VAL A 210 -2.77 10.17 -13.18
CA VAL A 210 -3.25 11.48 -13.63
C VAL A 210 -4.73 11.41 -14.00
N ALA A 211 -5.16 10.38 -14.73
CA ALA A 211 -6.57 10.18 -15.08
C ALA A 211 -7.47 10.10 -13.84
N LEU A 212 -7.06 9.33 -12.83
CA LEU A 212 -7.82 9.21 -11.58
C LEU A 212 -7.91 10.54 -10.82
N SER A 213 -6.87 11.37 -10.86
CA SER A 213 -6.89 12.72 -10.29
C SER A 213 -7.87 13.63 -11.03
N LEU A 214 -7.84 13.63 -12.37
CA LEU A 214 -8.72 14.45 -13.21
C LEU A 214 -10.18 14.03 -13.14
N LEU A 215 -10.48 12.75 -12.97
CA LEU A 215 -11.85 12.26 -12.81
C LEU A 215 -12.56 12.82 -11.58
N SER A 216 -11.82 13.23 -10.56
CA SER A 216 -12.36 13.85 -9.36
C SER A 216 -12.80 15.32 -9.58
N GLU A 217 -12.33 15.96 -10.67
CA GLU A 217 -12.67 17.33 -11.05
C GLU A 217 -13.74 17.34 -12.15
N SER A 218 -14.88 17.97 -11.91
CA SER A 218 -16.03 17.96 -12.83
C SER A 218 -15.69 18.52 -14.22
N GLU A 219 -14.88 19.58 -14.28
CA GLU A 219 -14.50 20.25 -15.53
C GLU A 219 -13.50 19.45 -16.36
N GLN A 220 -12.69 18.60 -15.73
CA GLN A 220 -11.62 17.84 -16.40
C GLN A 220 -11.99 16.36 -16.63
N ARG A 221 -13.21 15.97 -16.31
CA ARG A 221 -13.67 14.57 -16.35
C ARG A 221 -13.53 13.92 -17.74
N ILE A 222 -13.79 14.66 -18.82
CA ILE A 222 -13.64 14.15 -20.18
C ILE A 222 -12.18 13.85 -20.50
N ALA A 223 -11.26 14.75 -20.13
CA ALA A 223 -9.82 14.53 -20.27
C ALA A 223 -9.38 13.32 -19.44
N GLY A 224 -9.87 13.20 -18.20
CA GLY A 224 -9.62 12.06 -17.33
C GLY A 224 -10.08 10.73 -17.95
N LEU A 225 -11.27 10.67 -18.54
CA LEU A 225 -11.76 9.48 -19.25
C LEU A 225 -10.90 9.14 -20.48
N GLY A 226 -10.47 10.13 -21.25
CA GLY A 226 -9.57 9.93 -22.38
C GLY A 226 -8.22 9.34 -21.95
N MET A 227 -7.62 9.89 -20.88
CA MET A 227 -6.36 9.37 -20.32
C MET A 227 -6.53 7.98 -19.72
N LEU A 228 -7.67 7.68 -19.08
CA LEU A 228 -7.98 6.35 -18.58
C LEU A 228 -8.07 5.32 -19.70
N GLY A 229 -8.76 5.66 -20.79
CA GLY A 229 -8.83 4.83 -21.99
C GLY A 229 -7.45 4.57 -22.61
N LEU A 230 -6.63 5.62 -22.74
CA LEU A 230 -5.25 5.47 -23.24
C LEU A 230 -4.41 4.61 -22.30
N SER A 231 -4.52 4.82 -20.99
CA SER A 231 -3.84 3.97 -19.99
C SER A 231 -4.25 2.51 -20.11
N ALA A 232 -5.55 2.23 -20.31
CA ALA A 232 -6.05 0.86 -20.50
C ALA A 232 -5.45 0.19 -21.74
N VAL A 233 -5.36 0.93 -22.87
CA VAL A 233 -4.76 0.43 -24.12
C VAL A 233 -3.27 0.14 -23.93
N LEU A 234 -2.51 1.08 -23.32
CA LEU A 234 -1.09 0.88 -23.07
C LEU A 234 -0.83 -0.24 -22.05
N GLY A 235 -1.69 -0.38 -21.04
CA GLY A 235 -1.65 -1.48 -20.09
C GLY A 235 -1.89 -2.83 -20.74
N TRP A 236 -2.85 -2.90 -21.65
CA TRP A 236 -3.08 -4.10 -22.44
C TRP A 236 -1.87 -4.45 -23.33
N LEU A 237 -1.26 -3.46 -23.99
CA LEU A 237 -0.05 -3.64 -24.77
C LEU A 237 1.11 -4.11 -23.90
N TYR A 238 1.28 -3.54 -22.70
CA TYR A 238 2.28 -3.97 -21.72
C TYR A 238 2.11 -5.44 -21.31
N VAL A 239 0.89 -5.82 -20.97
CA VAL A 239 0.57 -7.21 -20.59
C VAL A 239 0.84 -8.16 -21.76
N ARG A 240 0.34 -7.85 -22.96
CA ARG A 240 0.54 -8.66 -24.17
C ARG A 240 2.01 -8.83 -24.51
N ASP A 241 2.78 -7.76 -24.45
CA ASP A 241 4.22 -7.75 -24.72
C ASP A 241 4.99 -8.57 -23.66
N GLY A 242 4.67 -8.38 -22.39
CA GLY A 242 5.30 -9.06 -21.25
C GLY A 242 5.06 -10.56 -21.21
N TRP A 243 3.91 -11.05 -21.72
CA TRP A 243 3.64 -12.49 -21.79
C TRP A 243 4.48 -13.21 -22.85
N SER A 244 4.93 -12.51 -23.86
CA SER A 244 5.67 -13.07 -25.01
C SER A 244 7.20 -13.04 -24.82
N LYS A 245 7.70 -12.29 -23.84
CA LYS A 245 9.13 -12.09 -23.62
C LYS A 245 9.77 -13.15 -22.71
N PRO A 246 10.98 -13.61 -23.01
CA PRO A 246 11.72 -14.53 -22.15
C PRO A 246 12.24 -13.85 -20.87
N ALA A 247 12.51 -12.54 -20.91
CA ALA A 247 12.98 -11.74 -19.78
C ALA A 247 12.21 -10.41 -19.70
N PRO A 248 10.94 -10.42 -19.27
CA PRO A 248 10.15 -9.21 -19.12
C PRO A 248 10.62 -8.40 -17.91
N LEU A 249 10.31 -7.10 -17.88
CA LEU A 249 10.61 -6.23 -16.74
C LEU A 249 9.97 -6.78 -15.45
N LEU A 250 8.72 -7.24 -15.54
CA LEU A 250 8.00 -7.95 -14.47
C LEU A 250 7.50 -9.29 -15.00
N ASP A 251 7.78 -10.36 -14.27
CA ASP A 251 7.30 -11.69 -14.62
C ASP A 251 5.81 -11.85 -14.34
N LEU A 252 4.99 -11.49 -15.35
CA LEU A 252 3.53 -11.63 -15.27
C LEU A 252 3.06 -13.09 -15.24
N GLN A 253 3.93 -14.06 -15.56
CA GLN A 253 3.58 -15.49 -15.49
C GLN A 253 3.30 -15.92 -14.04
N LEU A 254 3.83 -15.21 -13.05
CA LEU A 254 3.51 -15.43 -11.64
C LEU A 254 2.01 -15.29 -11.36
N LEU A 255 1.27 -14.51 -12.15
CA LEU A 255 -0.18 -14.37 -12.04
C LEU A 255 -0.96 -15.62 -12.49
N LYS A 256 -0.31 -16.60 -13.15
CA LYS A 256 -0.90 -17.92 -13.39
C LYS A 256 -1.08 -18.68 -12.06
N GLY A 257 -0.22 -18.43 -11.08
CA GLY A 257 -0.33 -18.97 -9.74
C GLY A 257 -1.63 -18.48 -9.06
N GLN A 258 -2.48 -19.42 -8.63
CA GLN A 258 -3.77 -19.07 -8.03
C GLN A 258 -3.63 -18.23 -6.76
N TRP A 259 -2.60 -18.46 -5.94
CA TRP A 259 -2.45 -17.82 -4.65
C TRP A 259 -2.08 -16.34 -4.76
N LEU A 260 -1.08 -16.00 -5.59
CA LEU A 260 -0.73 -14.60 -5.84
C LEU A 260 -1.91 -13.85 -6.50
N ARG A 261 -2.54 -14.46 -7.52
CA ARG A 261 -3.67 -13.85 -8.22
C ARG A 261 -4.86 -13.57 -7.29
N VAL A 262 -5.28 -14.55 -6.49
CA VAL A 262 -6.38 -14.38 -5.52
C VAL A 262 -6.00 -13.35 -4.46
N ALA A 263 -4.77 -13.39 -3.94
CA ALA A 263 -4.28 -12.40 -3.00
C ALA A 263 -4.36 -10.97 -3.55
N MET A 264 -3.94 -10.76 -4.81
CA MET A 264 -3.99 -9.45 -5.45
C MET A 264 -5.43 -8.97 -5.67
N VAL A 265 -6.33 -9.86 -6.10
CA VAL A 265 -7.76 -9.52 -6.27
C VAL A 265 -8.40 -9.18 -4.92
N VAL A 266 -8.14 -9.96 -3.86
CA VAL A 266 -8.63 -9.63 -2.50
C VAL A 266 -8.10 -8.27 -2.05
N TYR A 267 -6.82 -7.99 -2.28
CA TYR A 267 -6.21 -6.73 -1.86
C TYR A 267 -6.79 -5.53 -2.62
N LEU A 268 -7.12 -5.71 -3.89
CA LEU A 268 -7.77 -4.67 -4.70
C LEU A 268 -9.16 -4.31 -4.16
N PHE A 269 -9.97 -5.30 -3.85
CA PHE A 269 -11.37 -5.08 -3.50
C PHE A 269 -11.64 -4.95 -1.99
N VAL A 270 -10.72 -5.35 -1.10
CA VAL A 270 -10.93 -5.21 0.33
C VAL A 270 -10.20 -3.97 0.88
N PRO A 271 -8.86 -3.90 0.95
CA PRO A 271 -8.19 -2.68 1.38
C PRO A 271 -8.41 -1.49 0.44
N GLY A 272 -8.48 -1.71 -0.88
CA GLY A 272 -8.75 -0.64 -1.84
C GLY A 272 -10.11 0.00 -1.62
N VAL A 273 -11.18 -0.79 -1.50
CA VAL A 273 -12.53 -0.30 -1.19
C VAL A 273 -12.58 0.38 0.18
N PHE A 274 -11.86 -0.14 1.19
CA PHE A 274 -11.78 0.51 2.49
C PHE A 274 -11.27 1.95 2.40
N ILE A 275 -10.20 2.20 1.62
CA ILE A 275 -9.64 3.56 1.44
C ILE A 275 -10.68 4.49 0.82
N GLY A 276 -11.36 4.06 -0.23
CA GLY A 276 -12.44 4.84 -0.85
C GLY A 276 -13.63 5.06 0.08
N THR A 277 -14.03 4.03 0.82
CA THR A 277 -15.10 4.13 1.82
C THR A 277 -14.75 5.13 2.92
N ASN A 278 -13.52 5.09 3.44
CA ASN A 278 -13.07 6.03 4.47
C ASN A 278 -13.09 7.48 3.98
N LEU A 279 -12.71 7.72 2.72
CA LEU A 279 -12.75 9.05 2.11
C LEU A 279 -14.18 9.61 2.10
N ILE A 280 -15.17 8.84 1.61
CA ILE A 280 -16.57 9.31 1.57
C ILE A 280 -17.23 9.30 2.96
N ALA A 281 -16.80 8.41 3.87
CA ALA A 281 -17.33 8.36 5.23
C ALA A 281 -17.00 9.63 6.03
N VAL A 282 -15.85 10.26 5.81
CA VAL A 282 -15.50 11.54 6.44
C VAL A 282 -16.51 12.62 6.06
N LEU A 283 -16.90 12.70 4.78
CA LEU A 283 -17.91 13.66 4.29
C LEU A 283 -19.29 13.35 4.86
N TYR A 284 -19.69 12.08 4.85
CA TYR A 284 -20.96 11.63 5.39
C TYR A 284 -21.11 11.89 6.89
N LEU A 285 -20.08 11.57 7.68
CA LEU A 285 -20.10 11.80 9.12
C LEU A 285 -20.15 13.30 9.47
N HIS A 286 -19.45 14.13 8.70
CA HIS A 286 -19.55 15.58 8.84
C HIS A 286 -20.99 16.08 8.62
N ASP A 287 -21.66 15.60 7.57
CA ASP A 287 -23.08 15.91 7.27
C ASP A 287 -24.03 15.45 8.40
N ARG A 288 -23.67 14.34 9.10
CA ARG A 288 -24.40 13.82 10.27
C ARG A 288 -24.03 14.47 11.60
N GLY A 289 -23.29 15.59 11.59
CA GLY A 289 -22.97 16.40 12.77
C GLY A 289 -21.79 15.91 13.60
N PHE A 290 -20.94 15.02 13.04
CA PHE A 290 -19.68 14.66 13.69
C PHE A 290 -18.67 15.79 13.53
N SER A 291 -18.03 16.19 14.64
CA SER A 291 -16.87 17.07 14.55
C SER A 291 -15.69 16.34 13.94
N PRO A 292 -14.69 17.07 13.37
CA PRO A 292 -13.45 16.45 12.87
C PRO A 292 -12.73 15.59 13.92
N ALA A 293 -12.75 16.01 15.19
CA ALA A 293 -12.18 15.26 16.29
C ALA A 293 -12.94 13.94 16.55
N MET A 294 -14.27 13.95 16.49
CA MET A 294 -15.09 12.74 16.66
C MET A 294 -14.87 11.76 15.49
N THR A 295 -14.83 12.27 14.26
CA THR A 295 -14.51 11.44 13.07
C THR A 295 -13.13 10.82 13.18
N GLY A 296 -12.13 11.60 13.60
CA GLY A 296 -10.78 11.08 13.86
C GLY A 296 -10.75 10.03 14.98
N ALA A 297 -11.53 10.21 16.05
CA ALA A 297 -11.61 9.27 17.15
C ALA A 297 -12.16 7.88 16.74
N LEU A 298 -12.97 7.78 15.67
CA LEU A 298 -13.42 6.50 15.10
C LEU A 298 -12.28 5.67 14.50
N MET A 299 -11.13 6.28 14.20
CA MET A 299 -9.94 5.52 13.82
C MET A 299 -9.37 4.69 14.98
N LEU A 300 -9.68 5.02 16.25
CA LEU A 300 -9.20 4.23 17.40
C LEU A 300 -9.83 2.83 17.45
N PRO A 301 -11.18 2.64 17.44
CA PRO A 301 -11.77 1.32 17.38
C PRO A 301 -11.33 0.54 16.13
N TRP A 302 -11.19 1.20 14.99
CA TRP A 302 -10.61 0.59 13.79
C TRP A 302 -9.19 0.09 14.04
N ALA A 303 -8.31 0.89 14.64
CA ALA A 303 -6.91 0.54 14.88
C ALA A 303 -6.76 -0.60 15.92
N VAL A 304 -7.53 -0.56 17.00
CA VAL A 304 -7.54 -1.62 18.02
C VAL A 304 -8.01 -2.93 17.43
N ALA A 305 -9.11 -2.91 16.70
CA ALA A 305 -9.67 -4.09 16.03
C ALA A 305 -8.70 -4.64 14.97
N SER A 306 -8.04 -3.77 14.21
CA SER A 306 -6.99 -4.14 13.25
C SER A 306 -5.80 -4.80 13.93
N GLY A 307 -5.31 -4.25 15.03
CA GLY A 307 -4.22 -4.83 15.81
C GLY A 307 -4.54 -6.23 16.33
N LEU A 308 -5.77 -6.42 16.84
CA LEU A 308 -6.27 -7.72 17.26
C LEU A 308 -6.34 -8.70 16.07
N ALA A 309 -6.90 -8.26 14.93
CA ALA A 309 -6.98 -9.08 13.73
C ALA A 309 -5.61 -9.53 13.21
N ILE A 310 -4.61 -8.65 13.20
CA ILE A 310 -3.25 -8.96 12.75
C ILE A 310 -2.59 -9.97 13.71
N THR A 311 -2.71 -9.77 15.00
CA THR A 311 -2.03 -10.61 16.02
C THR A 311 -2.67 -12.00 16.14
N LEU A 312 -4.01 -12.07 16.16
CA LEU A 312 -4.76 -13.32 16.25
C LEU A 312 -4.81 -14.03 14.89
N GLY A 313 -4.91 -13.28 13.80
CA GLY A 313 -4.97 -13.79 12.44
C GLY A 313 -3.75 -14.63 12.07
N LYS A 314 -2.56 -14.31 12.58
CA LYS A 314 -1.36 -15.13 12.42
C LYS A 314 -1.55 -16.56 12.95
N ARG A 315 -2.08 -16.72 14.16
CA ARG A 315 -2.36 -18.04 14.75
C ARG A 315 -3.50 -18.75 14.03
N ALA A 316 -4.54 -18.00 13.68
CA ALA A 316 -5.68 -18.52 12.93
C ALA A 316 -5.28 -18.98 11.53
N PHE A 317 -4.39 -18.26 10.83
CA PHE A 317 -3.86 -18.67 9.53
C PHE A 317 -3.16 -20.03 9.58
N GLN A 318 -2.36 -20.28 10.61
CA GLN A 318 -1.66 -21.55 10.79
C GLN A 318 -2.60 -22.73 11.10
N ARG A 319 -3.76 -22.48 11.76
CA ARG A 319 -4.72 -23.51 12.16
C ARG A 319 -5.84 -23.75 11.16
N LEU A 320 -6.40 -22.66 10.63
CA LEU A 320 -7.60 -22.68 9.78
C LEU A 320 -7.28 -22.52 8.29
N GLY A 321 -6.06 -22.09 7.97
CA GLY A 321 -5.68 -21.71 6.60
C GLY A 321 -6.25 -20.35 6.16
N PRO A 322 -5.98 -19.93 4.90
CA PRO A 322 -6.34 -18.60 4.41
C PRO A 322 -7.84 -18.43 4.12
N LYS A 323 -8.52 -19.47 3.65
CA LYS A 323 -9.90 -19.40 3.14
C LYS A 323 -10.91 -18.86 4.15
N PRO A 324 -11.03 -19.41 5.39
CA PRO A 324 -11.98 -18.91 6.40
C PRO A 324 -11.67 -17.47 6.81
N LEU A 325 -10.38 -17.08 6.85
CA LEU A 325 -9.96 -15.75 7.24
C LEU A 325 -10.32 -14.71 6.18
N LEU A 326 -10.15 -15.04 4.90
CA LEU A 326 -10.55 -14.17 3.79
C LEU A 326 -12.06 -14.00 3.72
N VAL A 327 -12.83 -15.12 3.80
CA VAL A 327 -14.29 -15.08 3.78
C VAL A 327 -14.83 -14.30 4.97
N GLY A 328 -14.39 -14.62 6.18
CA GLY A 328 -14.81 -13.93 7.41
C GLY A 328 -14.40 -12.44 7.38
N GLY A 329 -13.19 -12.13 6.91
CA GLY A 329 -12.72 -10.75 6.80
C GLY A 329 -13.54 -9.92 5.81
N MET A 330 -13.86 -10.47 4.63
CA MET A 330 -14.74 -9.80 3.65
C MET A 330 -16.15 -9.58 4.23
N ALA A 331 -16.72 -10.57 4.92
CA ALA A 331 -18.04 -10.45 5.55
C ALA A 331 -18.05 -9.38 6.65
N LEU A 332 -17.04 -9.37 7.54
CA LEU A 332 -16.92 -8.38 8.61
C LEU A 332 -16.74 -6.95 8.06
N GLN A 333 -15.89 -6.77 7.05
CA GLN A 333 -15.70 -5.44 6.44
C GLN A 333 -16.96 -4.99 5.70
N GLY A 334 -17.58 -5.87 4.89
CA GLY A 334 -18.81 -5.55 4.17
C GLY A 334 -19.94 -5.18 5.13
N LEU A 335 -20.11 -5.92 6.24
CA LEU A 335 -21.07 -5.60 7.28
C LEU A 335 -20.74 -4.24 7.93
N GLY A 336 -19.49 -3.99 8.31
CA GLY A 336 -19.06 -2.72 8.88
C GLY A 336 -19.35 -1.53 7.96
N ILE A 337 -19.10 -1.68 6.64
CA ILE A 337 -19.42 -0.65 5.65
C ILE A 337 -20.94 -0.47 5.53
N ALA A 338 -21.72 -1.55 5.49
CA ALA A 338 -23.18 -1.47 5.41
C ALA A 338 -23.79 -0.77 6.63
N LEU A 339 -23.24 -1.00 7.83
CA LEU A 339 -23.69 -0.32 9.06
C LEU A 339 -23.49 1.21 9.02
N LEU A 340 -22.59 1.75 8.18
CA LEU A 340 -22.46 3.20 8.03
C LEU A 340 -23.75 3.83 7.53
N THR A 341 -24.56 3.13 6.74
CA THR A 341 -25.83 3.64 6.21
C THR A 341 -26.88 3.92 7.31
N LEU A 342 -26.74 3.29 8.48
CA LEU A 342 -27.65 3.39 9.59
C LEU A 342 -27.22 4.44 10.63
N ILE A 343 -26.11 5.16 10.39
CA ILE A 343 -25.63 6.19 11.32
C ILE A 343 -26.45 7.46 11.11
N GLU A 344 -27.22 7.84 12.12
CA GLU A 344 -28.05 9.05 12.11
C GLU A 344 -27.36 10.26 12.77
N GLY A 345 -26.37 10.01 13.63
CA GLY A 345 -25.67 11.08 14.34
C GLY A 345 -24.54 10.57 15.23
N PRO A 346 -23.87 11.47 15.97
CA PRO A 346 -22.67 11.15 16.75
C PRO A 346 -22.94 10.33 18.03
N ARG A 347 -24.20 10.13 18.39
CA ARG A 347 -24.59 9.40 19.60
C ARG A 347 -24.81 7.92 19.31
N GLY A 348 -24.34 7.05 20.21
CA GLY A 348 -24.52 5.60 20.11
C GLY A 348 -23.25 4.81 19.78
N LEU A 349 -23.37 3.49 19.86
CA LEU A 349 -22.25 2.56 19.64
C LEU A 349 -22.08 2.15 18.17
N LEU A 350 -23.05 2.45 17.32
CA LEU A 350 -23.07 2.00 15.92
C LEU A 350 -21.86 2.47 15.11
N PRO A 351 -21.41 3.74 15.17
CA PRO A 351 -20.19 4.17 14.47
C PRO A 351 -18.95 3.43 14.95
N ILE A 352 -18.83 3.20 16.26
CA ILE A 352 -17.72 2.47 16.88
C ILE A 352 -17.70 1.03 16.37
N LEU A 353 -18.86 0.36 16.37
CA LEU A 353 -19.02 -1.00 15.90
C LEU A 353 -18.68 -1.12 14.39
N ALA A 354 -19.21 -0.19 13.58
CA ALA A 354 -18.93 -0.15 12.13
C ALA A 354 -17.44 -0.06 11.85
N TYR A 355 -16.73 0.88 12.48
CA TYR A 355 -15.29 1.04 12.32
C TYR A 355 -14.48 -0.13 12.89
N ALA A 356 -14.89 -0.71 14.00
CA ALA A 356 -14.24 -1.92 14.54
C ALA A 356 -14.38 -3.12 13.60
N LEU A 357 -15.57 -3.36 13.04
CA LEU A 357 -15.80 -4.43 12.07
C LEU A 357 -15.00 -4.21 10.78
N MET A 358 -14.95 -2.99 10.27
CA MET A 358 -14.10 -2.65 9.12
C MET A 358 -12.63 -2.89 9.43
N GLY A 359 -12.16 -2.55 10.62
CA GLY A 359 -10.78 -2.79 11.07
C GLY A 359 -10.43 -4.26 11.14
N LEU A 360 -11.29 -5.07 11.79
CA LEU A 360 -11.14 -6.52 11.85
C LEU A 360 -11.09 -7.13 10.44
N GLY A 361 -12.10 -6.83 9.61
CA GLY A 361 -12.26 -7.41 8.29
C GLY A 361 -11.13 -7.04 7.34
N SER A 362 -10.84 -5.75 7.22
CA SER A 362 -9.77 -5.23 6.36
C SER A 362 -8.41 -5.84 6.73
N SER A 363 -8.09 -5.89 8.02
CA SER A 363 -6.78 -6.36 8.47
C SER A 363 -6.63 -7.88 8.40
N LEU A 364 -7.69 -8.65 8.62
CA LEU A 364 -7.69 -10.08 8.36
C LEU A 364 -7.43 -10.37 6.87
N CYS A 365 -8.13 -9.69 5.98
CA CYS A 365 -7.93 -9.86 4.54
C CYS A 365 -6.56 -9.38 4.08
N SER A 366 -6.10 -8.20 4.51
CA SER A 366 -4.80 -7.64 4.10
C SER A 366 -3.63 -8.53 4.52
N SER A 367 -3.60 -8.96 5.79
CA SER A 367 -2.53 -9.81 6.32
C SER A 367 -2.54 -11.20 5.71
N THR A 368 -3.73 -11.78 5.54
CA THR A 368 -3.90 -13.11 4.91
C THR A 368 -3.51 -13.06 3.44
N ALA A 369 -3.99 -12.06 2.68
CA ALA A 369 -3.65 -11.89 1.27
C ALA A 369 -2.15 -11.67 1.08
N GLN A 370 -1.49 -10.81 1.88
CA GLN A 370 -0.05 -10.63 1.78
C GLN A 370 0.72 -11.90 2.11
N THR A 371 0.31 -12.66 3.13
CA THR A 371 0.95 -13.95 3.44
C THR A 371 0.80 -14.91 2.26
N LEU A 372 -0.42 -15.03 1.71
CA LEU A 372 -0.73 -15.90 0.59
C LEU A 372 0.06 -15.55 -0.67
N ALA A 373 0.23 -14.25 -0.95
CA ALA A 373 0.96 -13.76 -2.12
C ALA A 373 2.41 -14.25 -2.19
N PHE A 374 3.05 -14.41 -1.03
CA PHE A 374 4.46 -14.83 -0.94
C PHE A 374 4.65 -16.29 -0.52
N LEU A 375 3.57 -17.04 -0.27
CA LEU A 375 3.68 -18.36 0.35
C LEU A 375 4.33 -19.39 -0.56
N ASP A 376 3.94 -19.43 -1.86
CA ASP A 376 4.44 -20.37 -2.87
C ASP A 376 5.52 -19.75 -3.79
N THR A 377 5.95 -18.54 -3.49
CA THR A 377 6.93 -17.85 -4.33
C THR A 377 8.33 -18.41 -4.08
N ARG A 378 8.95 -18.92 -5.14
CA ARG A 378 10.35 -19.36 -5.11
C ARG A 378 11.29 -18.19 -4.83
N ALA A 379 12.40 -18.46 -4.15
CA ALA A 379 13.38 -17.44 -3.80
C ALA A 379 13.87 -16.61 -5.02
N SER A 380 14.06 -17.26 -6.18
CA SER A 380 14.46 -16.62 -7.44
C SER A 380 13.44 -15.63 -8.00
N HIS A 381 12.16 -15.84 -7.76
CA HIS A 381 11.06 -14.99 -8.26
C HIS A 381 10.54 -14.00 -7.22
N MET A 382 11.12 -13.97 -6.01
CA MET A 382 10.65 -13.15 -4.89
C MET A 382 10.68 -11.64 -5.23
N GLY A 383 11.68 -11.19 -6.01
CA GLY A 383 11.76 -9.80 -6.49
C GLY A 383 10.56 -9.41 -7.36
N HIS A 384 10.24 -10.23 -8.36
CA HIS A 384 9.09 -9.99 -9.26
C HIS A 384 7.75 -10.04 -8.50
N ALA A 385 7.57 -11.01 -7.61
CA ALA A 385 6.37 -11.10 -6.78
C ALA A 385 6.19 -9.87 -5.87
N SER A 386 7.28 -9.40 -5.25
CA SER A 386 7.26 -8.21 -4.41
C SER A 386 6.95 -6.94 -5.21
N ALA A 387 7.54 -6.77 -6.40
CA ALA A 387 7.24 -5.64 -7.26
C ALA A 387 5.76 -5.64 -7.71
N LEU A 388 5.24 -6.78 -8.18
CA LEU A 388 3.83 -6.95 -8.56
C LEU A 388 2.90 -6.65 -7.38
N TRP A 389 3.21 -7.17 -6.20
CA TRP A 389 2.44 -6.93 -4.99
C TRP A 389 2.38 -5.44 -4.62
N ASN A 390 3.51 -4.74 -4.66
CA ASN A 390 3.56 -3.32 -4.29
C ASN A 390 2.88 -2.41 -5.32
N ILE A 391 2.96 -2.74 -6.61
CA ILE A 391 2.18 -2.06 -7.66
C ILE A 391 0.68 -2.28 -7.41
N ASN A 392 0.26 -3.51 -7.17
CA ASN A 392 -1.13 -3.83 -6.88
C ASN A 392 -1.64 -3.08 -5.65
N ARG A 393 -0.84 -3.03 -4.58
CA ARG A 393 -1.17 -2.27 -3.36
C ARG A 393 -1.42 -0.80 -3.66
N GLN A 394 -0.54 -0.17 -4.44
CA GLN A 394 -0.64 1.24 -4.79
C GLN A 394 -1.87 1.51 -5.66
N LEU A 395 -2.06 0.68 -6.69
CA LEU A 395 -3.23 0.77 -7.58
C LEU A 395 -4.54 0.54 -6.82
N SER A 396 -4.58 -0.39 -5.86
CA SER A 396 -5.77 -0.67 -5.06
C SER A 396 -6.24 0.56 -4.30
N PHE A 397 -5.32 1.29 -3.68
CA PHE A 397 -5.66 2.49 -2.92
C PHE A 397 -6.15 3.63 -3.82
N CYS A 398 -5.45 3.86 -4.94
CA CYS A 398 -5.84 4.90 -5.89
C CYS A 398 -7.19 4.60 -6.56
N LEU A 399 -7.38 3.36 -7.02
CA LEU A 399 -8.62 2.94 -7.70
C LEU A 399 -9.82 2.96 -6.76
N GLY A 400 -9.68 2.47 -5.53
CA GLY A 400 -10.76 2.47 -4.55
C GLY A 400 -11.22 3.88 -4.20
N ALA A 401 -10.28 4.80 -3.94
CA ALA A 401 -10.58 6.20 -3.67
C ALA A 401 -11.24 6.88 -4.87
N ALA A 402 -10.64 6.77 -6.07
CA ALA A 402 -11.16 7.42 -7.26
C ALA A 402 -12.52 6.87 -7.71
N PHE A 403 -12.71 5.56 -7.65
CA PHE A 403 -13.97 4.93 -8.04
C PHE A 403 -15.13 5.41 -7.16
N LEU A 404 -15.00 5.28 -5.84
CA LEU A 404 -16.09 5.64 -4.93
C LEU A 404 -16.35 7.15 -4.91
N SER A 405 -15.33 8.00 -4.99
CA SER A 405 -15.51 9.44 -5.09
C SER A 405 -16.19 9.85 -6.41
N SER A 406 -15.87 9.19 -7.52
CA SER A 406 -16.52 9.43 -8.81
C SER A 406 -18.00 9.00 -8.78
N VAL A 407 -18.31 7.85 -8.18
CA VAL A 407 -19.69 7.39 -8.01
C VAL A 407 -20.50 8.40 -7.18
N LEU A 408 -19.95 8.85 -6.05
CA LEU A 408 -20.59 9.87 -5.21
C LEU A 408 -20.84 11.19 -5.99
N SER A 409 -19.85 11.62 -6.77
CA SER A 409 -19.96 12.84 -7.59
C SER A 409 -21.05 12.74 -8.67
N VAL A 410 -21.28 11.55 -9.23
CA VAL A 410 -22.33 11.31 -10.24
C VAL A 410 -23.71 11.22 -9.60
N LEU A 411 -23.84 10.59 -8.42
CA LEU A 411 -25.11 10.45 -7.71
C LEU A 411 -25.58 11.75 -7.07
N GLY A 412 -24.75 12.76 -7.00
CA GLY A 412 -25.00 14.06 -6.39
C GLY A 412 -24.40 14.13 -4.97
N PRO A 413 -23.40 14.98 -4.78
CA PRO A 413 -22.80 15.19 -3.47
C PRO A 413 -23.87 15.75 -2.49
N PHE A 414 -23.83 15.31 -1.23
CA PHE A 414 -24.72 15.72 -0.12
C PHE A 414 -26.14 15.13 -0.10
N SER A 415 -26.47 14.15 -0.96
CA SER A 415 -27.72 13.39 -0.80
C SER A 415 -27.49 12.20 0.15
N PRO A 416 -28.30 12.05 1.24
CA PRO A 416 -28.22 10.87 2.10
C PRO A 416 -28.38 9.54 1.37
N THR A 417 -29.21 9.52 0.33
CA THR A 417 -29.40 8.35 -0.55
C THR A 417 -28.15 8.05 -1.38
N ALA A 418 -27.43 9.06 -1.87
CA ALA A 418 -26.19 8.88 -2.60
C ALA A 418 -25.11 8.24 -1.73
N PHE A 419 -24.93 8.70 -0.49
CA PHE A 419 -24.02 8.08 0.47
C PHE A 419 -24.39 6.63 0.77
N ALA A 420 -25.67 6.35 1.02
CA ALA A 420 -26.15 5.00 1.30
C ALA A 420 -25.87 4.06 0.12
N LEU A 421 -26.16 4.48 -1.12
CA LEU A 421 -25.85 3.72 -2.33
C LEU A 421 -24.34 3.48 -2.50
N CYS A 422 -23.50 4.48 -2.23
CA CYS A 422 -22.05 4.33 -2.26
C CYS A 422 -21.55 3.31 -1.24
N PHE A 423 -22.08 3.33 0.00
CA PHE A 423 -21.70 2.36 1.03
C PHE A 423 -22.19 0.95 0.71
N LEU A 424 -23.40 0.78 0.21
CA LEU A 424 -23.92 -0.52 -0.21
C LEU A 424 -23.13 -1.07 -1.40
N LEU A 425 -22.78 -0.23 -2.37
CA LEU A 425 -21.90 -0.60 -3.48
C LEU A 425 -20.52 -1.00 -2.98
N ALA A 426 -19.93 -0.25 -2.05
CA ALA A 426 -18.64 -0.57 -1.44
C ALA A 426 -18.69 -1.90 -0.68
N ALA A 427 -19.76 -2.16 0.08
CA ALA A 427 -19.98 -3.44 0.75
C ALA A 427 -20.08 -4.60 -0.25
N ALA A 428 -20.82 -4.42 -1.34
CA ALA A 428 -20.92 -5.42 -2.41
C ALA A 428 -19.58 -5.66 -3.10
N LEU A 429 -18.82 -4.61 -3.43
CA LEU A 429 -17.49 -4.71 -4.02
C LEU A 429 -16.50 -5.45 -3.10
N THR A 430 -16.62 -5.28 -1.78
CA THR A 430 -15.80 -6.01 -0.80
C THR A 430 -16.00 -7.53 -0.90
N LEU A 431 -17.20 -7.98 -1.30
CA LEU A 431 -17.54 -9.39 -1.47
C LEU A 431 -17.22 -9.94 -2.87
N LEU A 432 -16.86 -9.10 -3.83
CA LEU A 432 -16.61 -9.51 -5.21
C LEU A 432 -15.51 -10.59 -5.35
N PRO A 433 -14.43 -10.64 -4.54
CA PRO A 433 -13.43 -11.71 -4.60
C PRO A 433 -13.91 -13.06 -4.05
N LEU A 434 -15.07 -13.12 -3.41
CA LEU A 434 -15.56 -14.32 -2.73
C LEU A 434 -15.57 -15.60 -3.61
N PRO A 435 -16.03 -15.57 -4.87
CA PRO A 435 -15.98 -16.76 -5.72
C PRO A 435 -14.54 -17.27 -5.92
N ALA A 436 -13.60 -16.37 -6.18
CA ALA A 436 -12.19 -16.72 -6.38
C ALA A 436 -11.57 -17.32 -5.10
N VAL A 437 -11.95 -16.81 -3.92
CA VAL A 437 -11.50 -17.36 -2.62
C VAL A 437 -12.13 -18.72 -2.34
N LEU A 438 -13.39 -18.93 -2.67
CA LEU A 438 -14.07 -20.21 -2.48
C LEU A 438 -13.48 -21.34 -3.35
N HIS A 439 -12.99 -21.03 -4.54
CA HIS A 439 -12.33 -21.99 -5.44
C HIS A 439 -10.84 -22.17 -5.15
N LEU A 440 -10.28 -21.47 -4.15
CA LEU A 440 -8.88 -21.60 -3.79
C LEU A 440 -8.59 -23.02 -3.25
N ASP A 441 -7.63 -23.71 -3.86
CA ASP A 441 -7.17 -25.01 -3.33
C ASP A 441 -6.21 -24.78 -2.15
N THR A 442 -6.66 -25.19 -0.98
CA THR A 442 -5.90 -25.06 0.27
C THR A 442 -5.37 -26.39 0.80
N THR A 443 -5.65 -27.51 0.13
CA THR A 443 -5.26 -28.86 0.59
C THR A 443 -3.73 -29.01 0.58
N ALA A 444 -3.06 -28.62 -0.48
CA ALA A 444 -1.60 -28.60 -0.59
C ALA A 444 -0.96 -27.66 0.45
N LEU A 445 -1.63 -26.55 0.77
CA LEU A 445 -1.15 -25.55 1.72
C LEU A 445 -1.13 -26.09 3.14
N LEU A 446 -2.21 -26.72 3.58
CA LEU A 446 -2.31 -27.28 4.93
C LEU A 446 -1.27 -28.39 5.15
N ALA A 447 -0.92 -29.15 4.10
CA ALA A 447 0.15 -30.14 4.15
C ALA A 447 1.55 -29.51 4.38
N HIS A 448 1.80 -28.30 3.87
CA HIS A 448 3.05 -27.55 4.09
C HIS A 448 3.10 -26.80 5.43
N LEU A 449 1.96 -26.48 6.01
CA LEU A 449 1.87 -25.76 7.29
C LEU A 449 1.86 -26.70 8.51
N THR A 450 1.52 -27.99 8.32
CA THR A 450 1.58 -28.99 9.39
C THR A 450 3.03 -29.34 9.69
N PRO A 451 3.53 -29.17 10.93
CA PRO A 451 4.91 -29.51 11.25
C PRO A 451 5.19 -30.99 10.97
N GLN A 452 6.34 -31.30 10.36
CA GLN A 452 6.80 -32.67 10.11
C GLN A 452 6.90 -33.52 11.38
N SER A 453 6.93 -32.90 12.56
CA SER A 453 6.91 -33.58 13.85
C SER A 453 5.65 -34.41 14.15
N ALA A 454 4.56 -34.26 13.38
CA ALA A 454 3.37 -35.07 13.51
C ALA A 454 3.44 -36.38 12.68
N LYS A 455 4.36 -36.48 11.69
CA LYS A 455 4.53 -37.68 10.87
C LYS A 455 5.49 -38.72 11.45
N GLU A 456 6.28 -38.36 12.46
CA GLU A 456 7.20 -39.31 13.13
C GLU A 456 6.63 -39.98 14.39
N LYS A 457 5.40 -39.69 14.76
CA LYS A 457 4.76 -40.28 15.98
C LYS A 457 3.73 -41.37 15.71
N ASN A 458 3.68 -41.94 14.51
CA ASN A 458 2.97 -43.22 14.32
C ASN A 458 3.97 -44.22 13.68
N PRO A 459 4.40 -45.22 14.46
CA PRO A 459 5.15 -46.39 13.97
C PRO A 459 4.30 -47.29 13.12
#